data_e677ee7ed150ef5943199554f03b5ad3
#
_entry.id   e677ee7ed150ef5943199554f03b5ad3
#
_cell.length_a   1.000
_cell.length_b   1.000
_cell.length_c   1.000
_cell.angle_alpha   90.00
_cell.angle_beta   90.00
_cell.angle_gamma   90.00
#
_symmetry.space_group_name_H-M   'P 1'
#
loop_
_entity.id
_entity.type
_entity.pdbx_description
1 polymer ?
#
loop_
_entity_poly.entity_id
_entity_poly.type
_entity_poly.pdbx_seq_one_letter_code
_entity_poly.pdbx_strand_id
1 'polypeptide(L)'
;CDRHNGCNYYIENTEELKKEGLRKWLLNTFAVNTTLNKSHKLKDKILLEDYPSGEQYLIPAIEAIHNCITLEITYQSYWQDKSYTFQIEPYCIKAFKQRWYIAARSPYYNKVLIYSLERILEMEQTDLSFECPQTFNPKVYFDNSFGVIVDEEYDVEKIRIKVYGNQCKYFRSLPLHHSQKESETHSN
;
A
#
# COMPACT_ATOMS: atom_id res chain seq x y z
N CYS A 1 9.06 -17.73 27.93
CA CYS A 1 8.96 -16.54 28.79
C CYS A 1 9.74 -16.78 30.08
N ASP A 2 10.82 -16.04 30.25
CA ASP A 2 11.56 -16.08 31.51
C ASP A 2 10.88 -15.12 32.49
N ARG A 3 10.26 -15.65 33.52
CA ARG A 3 9.46 -14.88 34.50
C ARG A 3 10.31 -13.91 35.37
N HIS A 4 11.64 -13.96 35.26
CA HIS A 4 12.55 -13.14 36.05
C HIS A 4 13.08 -11.90 35.33
N ASN A 5 13.00 -11.82 33.97
CA ASN A 5 13.56 -10.72 33.18
C ASN A 5 12.58 -10.02 32.23
N GLY A 6 11.27 -10.23 32.40
CA GLY A 6 10.28 -9.72 31.45
C GLY A 6 10.21 -10.55 30.16
N CYS A 7 9.14 -10.36 29.41
CA CYS A 7 9.00 -10.99 28.08
C CYS A 7 9.85 -10.22 27.06
N ASN A 8 11.01 -10.76 26.71
CA ASN A 8 11.78 -10.29 25.58
C ASN A 8 11.30 -11.00 24.32
N TYR A 9 10.77 -10.21 23.37
CA TYR A 9 10.42 -10.70 22.06
C TYR A 9 11.63 -10.55 21.13
N TYR A 10 11.99 -11.60 20.41
CA TYR A 10 13.03 -11.57 19.39
C TYR A 10 12.46 -12.06 18.07
N ILE A 11 13.08 -11.60 17.00
CA ILE A 11 12.69 -11.97 15.64
C ILE A 11 13.56 -13.15 15.22
N GLU A 12 12.92 -14.29 14.99
CA GLU A 12 13.59 -15.57 14.75
C GLU A 12 14.27 -15.62 13.37
N ASN A 13 13.73 -14.94 12.37
CA ASN A 13 14.26 -14.94 11.00
C ASN A 13 14.73 -13.54 10.55
N THR A 14 15.92 -13.15 11.02
CA THR A 14 16.52 -11.85 10.71
C THR A 14 16.95 -11.70 9.24
N GLU A 15 17.20 -12.79 8.52
CA GLU A 15 17.64 -12.74 7.12
C GLU A 15 16.52 -12.27 6.18
N GLU A 16 15.26 -12.61 6.46
CA GLU A 16 14.12 -12.07 5.72
C GLU A 16 13.91 -10.56 5.94
N LEU A 17 14.33 -10.05 7.09
CA LEU A 17 14.22 -8.63 7.43
C LEU A 17 15.29 -7.77 6.74
N LYS A 18 16.40 -8.38 6.32
CA LYS A 18 17.48 -7.71 5.59
C LYS A 18 17.15 -7.49 4.11
N LYS A 19 16.15 -8.20 3.57
CA LYS A 19 15.71 -8.00 2.19
C LYS A 19 15.12 -6.59 2.05
N GLU A 20 15.52 -5.90 1.00
CA GLU A 20 15.01 -4.56 0.69
C GLU A 20 13.50 -4.59 0.44
N GLY A 21 12.81 -3.53 0.84
CA GLY A 21 11.39 -3.38 0.61
C GLY A 21 10.60 -2.87 1.82
N LEU A 22 9.28 -3.07 1.76
CA LEU A 22 8.31 -2.57 2.75
C LEU A 22 8.63 -3.03 4.18
N ARG A 23 9.08 -4.28 4.38
CA ARG A 23 9.43 -4.80 5.70
C ARG A 23 10.58 -4.01 6.34
N LYS A 24 11.65 -3.74 5.58
CA LYS A 24 12.79 -2.93 6.05
C LYS A 24 12.35 -1.51 6.38
N TRP A 25 11.51 -0.93 5.54
CA TRP A 25 10.95 0.40 5.78
C TRP A 25 10.10 0.45 7.06
N LEU A 26 9.19 -0.51 7.26
CA LEU A 26 8.37 -0.61 8.47
C LEU A 26 9.23 -0.76 9.74
N LEU A 27 10.26 -1.60 9.69
CA LEU A 27 11.18 -1.77 10.83
C LEU A 27 11.96 -0.51 11.14
N ASN A 28 12.46 0.19 10.11
CA ASN A 28 13.15 1.47 10.29
C ASN A 28 12.21 2.51 10.89
N THR A 29 10.97 2.58 10.39
CA THR A 29 9.95 3.50 10.91
C THR A 29 9.61 3.19 12.37
N PHE A 30 9.48 1.91 12.73
CA PHE A 30 9.26 1.48 14.10
C PHE A 30 10.46 1.81 15.01
N ALA A 31 11.69 1.58 14.55
CA ALA A 31 12.90 1.92 15.28
C ALA A 31 13.03 3.43 15.52
N VAL A 32 12.73 4.24 14.49
CA VAL A 32 12.70 5.71 14.60
C VAL A 32 11.63 6.14 15.60
N ASN A 33 10.40 5.63 15.49
CA ASN A 33 9.30 5.95 16.39
C ASN A 33 9.63 5.57 17.85
N THR A 34 10.23 4.40 18.07
CA THR A 34 10.68 3.96 19.40
C THR A 34 11.75 4.91 19.99
N THR A 35 12.67 5.38 19.14
CA THR A 35 13.72 6.32 19.55
C THR A 35 13.13 7.71 19.88
N LEU A 36 12.17 8.17 19.06
CA LEU A 36 11.45 9.43 19.29
C LEU A 36 10.64 9.40 20.60
N ASN A 37 9.99 8.28 20.90
CA ASN A 37 9.23 8.12 22.13
C ASN A 37 10.10 8.12 23.40
N LYS A 38 11.38 7.73 23.28
CA LYS A 38 12.34 7.77 24.39
C LYS A 38 12.91 9.16 24.65
N SER A 39 12.79 10.10 23.71
CA SER A 39 13.37 11.43 23.83
C SER A 39 12.44 12.51 23.28
N HIS A 40 11.72 13.20 24.17
CA HIS A 40 10.87 14.35 23.82
C HIS A 40 11.64 15.47 23.08
N LYS A 41 12.93 15.64 23.37
CA LYS A 41 13.78 16.64 22.71
C LYS A 41 14.08 16.38 21.23
N LEU A 42 13.85 15.16 20.75
CA LEU A 42 14.06 14.80 19.35
C LEU A 42 12.81 15.01 18.49
N LYS A 43 11.61 15.05 19.08
CA LYS A 43 10.36 15.22 18.33
C LYS A 43 10.34 16.50 17.50
N ASP A 44 10.87 17.59 18.04
CA ASP A 44 10.91 18.89 17.36
C ASP A 44 11.99 18.97 16.27
N LYS A 45 12.88 18.00 16.21
CA LYS A 45 14.00 17.95 15.26
C LYS A 45 13.79 16.99 14.09
N ILE A 46 12.75 16.16 14.16
CA ILE A 46 12.43 15.17 13.13
C ILE A 46 11.00 15.44 12.68
N LEU A 47 10.89 16.00 11.49
CA LEU A 47 9.60 16.22 10.86
C LEU A 47 9.24 14.95 10.07
N LEU A 48 8.14 14.36 10.45
CA LEU A 48 7.52 13.26 9.71
C LEU A 48 6.35 13.84 8.90
N GLU A 49 6.18 13.34 7.70
CA GLU A 49 4.99 13.70 6.91
C GLU A 49 3.76 13.05 7.55
N ASP A 50 2.68 13.82 7.63
CA ASP A 50 1.38 13.29 8.06
C ASP A 50 0.81 12.41 6.95
N TYR A 51 0.40 11.20 7.32
CA TYR A 51 -0.32 10.31 6.41
C TYR A 51 -1.82 10.60 6.47
N PRO A 52 -2.53 10.50 5.33
CA PRO A 52 -3.97 10.64 5.32
C PRO A 52 -4.64 9.64 6.26
N SER A 53 -5.82 9.99 6.74
CA SER A 53 -6.68 9.11 7.54
C SER A 53 -6.96 7.77 6.84
N GLY A 54 -7.40 6.76 7.60
CA GLY A 54 -7.73 5.43 7.08
C GLY A 54 -6.83 4.33 7.63
N GLU A 55 -5.80 4.65 8.41
CA GLU A 55 -4.92 3.65 9.04
C GLU A 55 -5.68 2.72 9.99
N GLN A 56 -6.76 3.20 10.61
CA GLN A 56 -7.62 2.37 11.46
C GLN A 56 -8.23 1.17 10.72
N TYR A 57 -8.39 1.27 9.40
CA TYR A 57 -8.94 0.20 8.57
C TYR A 57 -7.88 -0.77 8.02
N LEU A 58 -6.60 -0.48 8.22
CA LEU A 58 -5.52 -1.30 7.66
C LEU A 58 -5.49 -2.71 8.27
N ILE A 59 -5.56 -2.81 9.60
CA ILE A 59 -5.53 -4.10 10.29
C ILE A 59 -6.80 -4.92 10.00
N PRO A 60 -8.02 -4.37 10.14
CA PRO A 60 -9.24 -5.10 9.76
C PRO A 60 -9.23 -5.59 8.31
N ALA A 61 -8.70 -4.80 7.38
CA ALA A 61 -8.58 -5.19 5.98
C ALA A 61 -7.58 -6.34 5.78
N ILE A 62 -6.42 -6.32 6.47
CA ILE A 62 -5.43 -7.41 6.42
C ILE A 62 -6.03 -8.71 6.97
N GLU A 63 -6.76 -8.65 8.08
CA GLU A 63 -7.42 -9.80 8.68
C GLU A 63 -8.50 -10.38 7.77
N ALA A 64 -9.30 -9.53 7.13
CA ALA A 64 -10.31 -9.96 6.16
C ALA A 64 -9.70 -10.65 4.94
N ILE A 65 -8.57 -10.13 4.42
CA ILE A 65 -7.82 -10.78 3.33
C ILE A 65 -7.29 -12.14 3.78
N HIS A 66 -6.70 -12.21 4.98
CA HIS A 66 -6.12 -13.45 5.50
C HIS A 66 -7.17 -14.55 5.67
N ASN A 67 -8.35 -14.17 6.18
CA ASN A 67 -9.43 -15.10 6.49
C ASN A 67 -10.43 -15.28 5.34
N CYS A 68 -10.24 -14.60 4.20
CA CYS A 68 -11.18 -14.59 3.07
C CYS A 68 -12.60 -14.20 3.49
N ILE A 69 -12.72 -13.14 4.28
CA ILE A 69 -14.00 -12.61 4.80
C ILE A 69 -14.40 -11.37 4.00
N THR A 70 -15.67 -11.30 3.61
CA THR A 70 -16.25 -10.14 2.93
C THR A 70 -16.32 -8.96 3.89
N LEU A 71 -15.94 -7.78 3.41
CA LEU A 71 -16.07 -6.52 4.13
C LEU A 71 -17.30 -5.76 3.65
N GLU A 72 -18.07 -5.20 4.59
CA GLU A 72 -19.03 -4.14 4.30
C GLU A 72 -18.36 -2.81 4.58
N ILE A 73 -18.37 -1.91 3.57
CA ILE A 73 -17.76 -0.59 3.67
C ILE A 73 -18.76 0.50 3.33
N THR A 74 -18.73 1.59 4.10
CA THR A 74 -19.34 2.86 3.73
C THR A 74 -18.27 3.74 3.11
N TYR A 75 -18.39 4.02 1.81
CA TYR A 75 -17.37 4.67 1.00
C TYR A 75 -17.86 5.96 0.37
N GLN A 76 -17.04 7.01 0.43
CA GLN A 76 -17.30 8.29 -0.24
C GLN A 76 -16.27 8.56 -1.33
N SER A 77 -16.73 8.51 -2.58
CA SER A 77 -15.92 8.92 -3.73
C SER A 77 -15.78 10.44 -3.79
N TYR A 78 -14.63 10.93 -4.26
CA TYR A 78 -14.47 12.37 -4.51
C TYR A 78 -15.36 12.91 -5.65
N TRP A 79 -15.91 12.02 -6.47
CA TRP A 79 -16.79 12.37 -7.57
C TRP A 79 -18.26 12.44 -7.17
N GLN A 80 -18.59 12.11 -5.94
CA GLN A 80 -19.97 12.01 -5.46
C GLN A 80 -20.09 12.65 -4.08
N ASP A 81 -21.18 13.42 -3.90
CA ASP A 81 -21.46 14.08 -2.61
C ASP A 81 -22.01 13.11 -1.54
N LYS A 82 -22.46 11.94 -1.97
CA LYS A 82 -23.07 10.93 -1.08
C LYS A 82 -22.12 9.75 -0.88
N SER A 83 -22.12 9.22 0.33
CA SER A 83 -21.53 7.93 0.65
C SER A 83 -22.49 6.78 0.31
N TYR A 84 -21.91 5.61 0.05
CA TYR A 84 -22.65 4.38 -0.25
C TYR A 84 -22.08 3.25 0.58
N THR A 85 -22.97 2.40 1.11
CA THR A 85 -22.60 1.18 1.83
C THR A 85 -22.77 -0.01 0.91
N PHE A 86 -21.74 -0.82 0.79
CA PHE A 86 -21.72 -2.01 -0.06
C PHE A 86 -20.65 -3.00 0.39
N GLN A 87 -20.77 -4.23 -0.10
CA GLN A 87 -19.85 -5.31 0.21
C GLN A 87 -18.74 -5.43 -0.83
N ILE A 88 -17.54 -5.79 -0.34
CA ILE A 88 -16.35 -6.06 -1.14
C ILE A 88 -15.66 -7.34 -0.67
N GLU A 89 -15.03 -8.05 -1.59
CA GLU A 89 -14.17 -9.21 -1.32
C GLU A 89 -12.70 -8.78 -1.44
N PRO A 90 -11.99 -8.56 -0.33
CA PRO A 90 -10.66 -7.95 -0.36
C PRO A 90 -9.60 -8.97 -0.82
N TYR A 91 -8.79 -8.59 -1.81
CA TYR A 91 -7.74 -9.44 -2.38
C TYR A 91 -6.33 -9.04 -1.97
N CYS A 92 -6.01 -7.75 -1.96
CA CYS A 92 -4.71 -7.26 -1.52
C CYS A 92 -4.73 -5.79 -1.11
N ILE A 93 -3.69 -5.38 -0.39
CA ILE A 93 -3.44 -4.00 0.00
C ILE A 93 -2.19 -3.49 -0.70
N LYS A 94 -2.24 -2.27 -1.20
CA LYS A 94 -1.12 -1.58 -1.83
C LYS A 94 -0.91 -0.20 -1.20
N ALA A 95 0.34 0.08 -0.80
CA ALA A 95 0.76 1.42 -0.43
C ALA A 95 1.26 2.16 -1.68
N PHE A 96 0.79 3.39 -1.90
CA PHE A 96 1.27 4.26 -2.97
C PHE A 96 1.12 5.73 -2.58
N LYS A 97 2.18 6.53 -2.72
CA LYS A 97 2.20 7.96 -2.42
C LYS A 97 1.54 8.28 -1.07
N GLN A 98 2.04 7.67 -0.01
CA GLN A 98 1.60 7.88 1.38
C GLN A 98 0.13 7.50 1.66
N ARG A 99 -0.50 6.71 0.80
CA ARG A 99 -1.88 6.24 0.95
C ARG A 99 -1.95 4.73 0.86
N TRP A 100 -2.94 4.19 1.56
CA TRP A 100 -3.25 2.78 1.51
C TRP A 100 -4.48 2.54 0.63
N TYR A 101 -4.39 1.53 -0.20
CA TYR A 101 -5.44 1.12 -1.11
C TYR A 101 -5.72 -0.36 -0.95
N ILE A 102 -6.98 -0.73 -1.03
CA ILE A 102 -7.43 -2.12 -1.06
C ILE A 102 -7.95 -2.44 -2.46
N ALA A 103 -7.38 -3.46 -3.10
CA ALA A 103 -7.94 -4.04 -4.30
C ALA A 103 -8.89 -5.13 -3.88
N ALA A 104 -10.15 -5.02 -4.27
CA ALA A 104 -11.21 -5.93 -3.88
C ALA A 104 -12.17 -6.18 -5.04
N ARG A 105 -12.69 -7.40 -5.15
CA ARG A 105 -13.78 -7.70 -6.08
C ARG A 105 -15.06 -7.08 -5.54
N SER A 106 -15.73 -6.35 -6.38
CA SER A 106 -17.10 -5.91 -6.14
C SER A 106 -18.05 -7.00 -6.62
N PRO A 107 -18.86 -7.61 -5.74
CA PRO A 107 -19.87 -8.60 -6.16
C PRO A 107 -20.90 -8.01 -7.14
N TYR A 108 -21.20 -6.71 -6.98
CA TYR A 108 -22.17 -6.01 -7.84
C TYR A 108 -21.67 -5.84 -9.29
N TYR A 109 -20.41 -5.38 -9.45
CA TYR A 109 -19.84 -5.14 -10.79
C TYR A 109 -19.13 -6.38 -11.36
N ASN A 110 -18.89 -7.38 -10.54
CA ASN A 110 -18.09 -8.57 -10.87
C ASN A 110 -16.68 -8.23 -11.41
N LYS A 111 -16.10 -7.14 -10.90
CA LYS A 111 -14.78 -6.61 -11.28
C LYS A 111 -13.95 -6.33 -10.03
N VAL A 112 -12.63 -6.40 -10.15
CA VAL A 112 -11.71 -5.92 -9.12
C VAL A 112 -11.64 -4.40 -9.21
N LEU A 113 -11.96 -3.73 -8.12
CA LEU A 113 -11.91 -2.29 -7.99
C LEU A 113 -10.93 -1.89 -6.89
N ILE A 114 -10.47 -0.64 -6.91
CA ILE A 114 -9.49 -0.14 -5.97
C ILE A 114 -10.11 0.97 -5.14
N TYR A 115 -10.07 0.75 -3.83
CA TYR A 115 -10.63 1.66 -2.84
C TYR A 115 -9.50 2.24 -1.98
N SER A 116 -9.48 3.57 -1.82
CA SER A 116 -8.55 4.22 -0.90
C SER A 116 -9.08 4.11 0.52
N LEU A 117 -8.26 3.66 1.48
CA LEU A 117 -8.70 3.50 2.86
C LEU A 117 -9.11 4.82 3.50
N GLU A 118 -8.50 5.93 3.12
CA GLU A 118 -8.85 7.28 3.62
C GLU A 118 -10.27 7.73 3.28
N ARG A 119 -10.89 7.10 2.26
CA ARG A 119 -12.25 7.40 1.81
C ARG A 119 -13.30 6.45 2.36
N ILE A 120 -12.88 5.48 3.15
CA ILE A 120 -13.77 4.61 3.90
C ILE A 120 -14.19 5.34 5.17
N LEU A 121 -15.48 5.49 5.37
CA LEU A 121 -16.07 6.11 6.55
C LEU A 121 -16.32 5.07 7.63
N GLU A 122 -16.76 3.87 7.23
CA GLU A 122 -17.04 2.74 8.11
C GLU A 122 -16.58 1.45 7.41
N MET A 123 -16.09 0.49 8.17
CA MET A 123 -15.67 -0.82 7.69
C MET A 123 -15.99 -1.87 8.75
N GLU A 124 -16.74 -2.89 8.36
CA GLU A 124 -17.07 -4.03 9.22
C GLU A 124 -16.80 -5.35 8.49
N GLN A 125 -16.33 -6.34 9.22
CA GLN A 125 -16.24 -7.71 8.72
C GLN A 125 -17.64 -8.33 8.79
N THR A 126 -18.06 -8.99 7.71
CA THR A 126 -19.33 -9.72 7.68
C THR A 126 -19.13 -11.17 8.09
N ASP A 127 -20.22 -11.91 8.26
CA ASP A 127 -20.19 -13.37 8.46
C ASP A 127 -20.01 -14.16 7.15
N LEU A 128 -19.86 -13.45 6.00
CA LEU A 128 -19.76 -14.05 4.71
C LEU A 128 -18.28 -14.28 4.35
N SER A 129 -17.95 -15.50 3.98
CA SER A 129 -16.66 -15.82 3.39
C SER A 129 -16.77 -15.86 1.86
N PHE A 130 -15.66 -15.59 1.19
CA PHE A 130 -15.54 -15.73 -0.26
C PHE A 130 -14.40 -16.68 -0.62
N GLU A 131 -14.44 -17.22 -1.83
CA GLU A 131 -13.34 -18.04 -2.32
C GLU A 131 -12.18 -17.14 -2.76
N CYS A 132 -11.06 -17.21 -2.02
CA CYS A 132 -9.85 -16.49 -2.36
C CYS A 132 -9.29 -16.97 -3.71
N PRO A 133 -9.21 -16.12 -4.73
CA PRO A 133 -8.79 -16.56 -6.06
C PRO A 133 -7.30 -16.93 -6.05
N GLN A 134 -7.01 -18.21 -6.21
CA GLN A 134 -5.65 -18.76 -6.29
C GLN A 134 -4.83 -18.16 -7.46
N THR A 135 -5.53 -17.67 -8.48
CA THR A 135 -4.93 -17.09 -9.68
C THR A 135 -4.63 -15.60 -9.56
N PHE A 136 -5.17 -14.91 -8.57
CA PHE A 136 -4.91 -13.48 -8.39
C PHE A 136 -3.50 -13.25 -7.86
N ASN A 137 -2.67 -12.62 -8.68
CA ASN A 137 -1.33 -12.23 -8.30
C ASN A 137 -1.24 -10.69 -8.26
N PRO A 138 -1.12 -10.07 -7.08
CA PRO A 138 -1.06 -8.61 -6.96
C PRO A 138 0.08 -7.96 -7.77
N LYS A 139 1.23 -8.63 -7.90
CA LYS A 139 2.35 -8.10 -8.69
C LYS A 139 2.00 -8.04 -10.16
N VAL A 140 1.40 -9.09 -10.70
CA VAL A 140 0.97 -9.15 -12.10
C VAL A 140 -0.16 -8.14 -12.35
N TYR A 141 -1.12 -8.06 -11.42
CA TYR A 141 -2.26 -7.14 -11.52
C TYR A 141 -1.83 -5.67 -11.64
N PHE A 142 -0.79 -5.27 -10.91
CA PHE A 142 -0.28 -3.89 -10.94
C PHE A 142 0.96 -3.70 -11.84
N ASP A 143 1.40 -4.71 -12.56
CA ASP A 143 2.68 -4.69 -13.29
C ASP A 143 2.76 -3.57 -14.32
N ASN A 144 1.68 -3.33 -15.03
CA ASN A 144 1.59 -2.30 -16.07
C ASN A 144 1.00 -0.98 -15.58
N SER A 145 0.82 -0.81 -14.26
CA SER A 145 0.16 0.35 -13.70
C SER A 145 1.13 1.32 -13.07
N PHE A 146 1.04 2.59 -13.43
CA PHE A 146 1.68 3.64 -12.66
C PHE A 146 0.83 3.96 -11.42
N GLY A 147 1.21 3.35 -10.30
CA GLY A 147 0.51 3.51 -9.04
C GLY A 147 -0.59 2.48 -8.81
N VAL A 148 -1.83 2.93 -8.70
CA VAL A 148 -2.97 2.10 -8.30
C VAL A 148 -4.10 2.07 -9.33
N ILE A 149 -3.96 2.79 -10.42
CA ILE A 149 -4.96 2.82 -11.47
C ILE A 149 -4.69 1.63 -12.39
N VAL A 150 -5.63 0.70 -12.42
CA VAL A 150 -5.66 -0.44 -13.34
C VAL A 150 -6.93 -0.33 -14.15
N ASP A 151 -6.79 -0.32 -15.45
CA ASP A 151 -7.92 -0.32 -16.38
C ASP A 151 -7.67 -1.39 -17.43
N GLU A 152 -8.51 -2.42 -17.40
CA GLU A 152 -8.40 -3.56 -18.31
C GLU A 152 -8.96 -3.27 -19.71
N GLU A 153 -9.63 -2.11 -19.89
CA GLU A 153 -10.22 -1.71 -21.17
C GLU A 153 -9.20 -1.00 -22.08
N TYR A 154 -8.03 -0.62 -21.55
CA TYR A 154 -7.00 0.07 -22.30
C TYR A 154 -5.74 -0.77 -22.45
N ASP A 155 -5.16 -0.73 -23.63
CA ASP A 155 -3.87 -1.34 -23.92
C ASP A 155 -2.73 -0.59 -23.21
N VAL A 156 -1.65 -1.32 -22.91
CA VAL A 156 -0.46 -0.76 -22.30
C VAL A 156 0.26 0.16 -23.29
N GLU A 157 0.43 1.41 -22.92
CA GLU A 157 1.11 2.42 -23.74
C GLU A 157 2.58 2.58 -23.37
N LYS A 158 3.42 2.79 -24.40
CA LYS A 158 4.82 3.14 -24.22
C LYS A 158 4.98 4.65 -24.10
N ILE A 159 5.28 5.12 -22.91
CA ILE A 159 5.52 6.54 -22.63
C ILE A 159 7.01 6.86 -22.81
N ARG A 160 7.32 7.92 -23.56
CA ARG A 160 8.68 8.46 -23.70
C ARG A 160 8.77 9.80 -22.99
N ILE A 161 9.74 9.91 -22.08
CA ILE A 161 9.97 11.13 -21.31
C ILE A 161 11.35 11.66 -21.68
N LYS A 162 11.42 12.93 -22.08
CA LYS A 162 12.70 13.64 -22.29
C LYS A 162 13.05 14.40 -21.03
N VAL A 163 14.22 14.10 -20.48
CA VAL A 163 14.72 14.66 -19.23
C VAL A 163 15.98 15.45 -19.50
N TYR A 164 16.11 16.65 -18.94
CA TYR A 164 17.22 17.57 -19.22
C TYR A 164 18.15 17.74 -18.02
N GLY A 165 19.43 17.90 -18.30
CA GLY A 165 20.47 18.30 -17.36
C GLY A 165 20.55 17.39 -16.12
N ASN A 166 20.64 17.99 -14.95
CA ASN A 166 20.80 17.25 -13.69
C ASN A 166 19.56 16.42 -13.29
N GLN A 167 18.41 16.65 -13.89
CA GLN A 167 17.20 15.87 -13.62
C GLN A 167 17.38 14.39 -13.99
N CYS A 168 18.23 14.07 -14.93
CA CYS A 168 18.55 12.69 -15.31
C CYS A 168 19.01 11.85 -14.12
N LYS A 169 19.78 12.45 -13.19
CA LYS A 169 20.27 11.76 -11.99
C LYS A 169 19.14 11.36 -11.04
N TYR A 170 18.12 12.21 -10.90
CA TYR A 170 16.95 11.91 -10.08
C TYR A 170 16.12 10.78 -10.67
N PHE A 171 15.87 10.79 -11.98
CA PHE A 171 15.13 9.73 -12.65
C PHE A 171 15.87 8.37 -12.60
N ARG A 172 17.21 8.38 -12.60
CA ARG A 172 18.00 7.16 -12.41
C ARG A 172 17.97 6.65 -10.97
N SER A 173 18.03 7.56 -9.99
CA SER A 173 18.05 7.18 -8.57
C SER A 173 16.70 6.72 -8.05
N LEU A 174 15.60 7.24 -8.61
CA LEU A 174 14.23 6.88 -8.26
C LEU A 174 13.41 6.70 -9.54
N PRO A 175 13.44 5.51 -10.16
CA PRO A 175 12.63 5.23 -11.34
C PRO A 175 11.14 5.42 -11.09
N LEU A 176 10.43 6.00 -12.05
CA LEU A 176 8.98 6.19 -11.98
C LEU A 176 8.23 4.85 -12.00
N HIS A 177 8.77 3.89 -12.74
CA HIS A 177 8.20 2.57 -12.91
C HIS A 177 9.32 1.55 -13.11
N HIS A 178 9.14 0.30 -12.70
CA HIS A 178 10.15 -0.75 -12.83
C HIS A 178 10.55 -1.05 -14.28
N SER A 179 9.66 -0.78 -15.24
CA SER A 179 9.93 -0.93 -16.68
C SER A 179 10.73 0.23 -17.29
N GLN A 180 11.08 1.27 -16.49
CA GLN A 180 11.82 2.42 -16.98
C GLN A 180 13.18 2.00 -17.56
N LYS A 181 13.45 2.40 -18.79
CA LYS A 181 14.74 2.18 -19.46
C LYS A 181 15.21 3.49 -20.09
N GLU A 182 16.49 3.76 -19.97
CA GLU A 182 17.13 4.87 -20.69
C GLU A 182 17.35 4.44 -22.15
N SER A 183 16.85 5.20 -23.11
CA SER A 183 16.93 4.84 -24.52
C SER A 183 18.08 5.56 -25.24
N GLU A 184 18.36 6.83 -24.91
CA GLU A 184 19.37 7.66 -25.54
C GLU A 184 19.97 8.62 -24.53
N THR A 185 21.30 8.84 -24.63
CA THR A 185 22.01 9.84 -23.85
C THR A 185 22.60 10.85 -24.84
N HIS A 186 22.03 12.05 -24.86
CA HIS A 186 22.67 13.15 -25.63
C HIS A 186 23.59 13.89 -24.67
N SER A 187 24.89 13.88 -25.00
CA SER A 187 25.86 14.79 -24.38
C SER A 187 25.60 16.19 -24.95
N ASN A 188 25.29 17.15 -24.11
CA ASN A 188 25.38 18.57 -24.49
C ASN A 188 26.81 19.01 -24.45
#